data_23eee38837517f54bf601e684fca74be
#
_entry.id   23eee38837517f54bf601e684fca74be
#
_cell.length_a   1.000
_cell.length_b   1.000
_cell.length_c   1.000
_cell.angle_alpha   90.00
_cell.angle_beta   90.00
_cell.angle_gamma   90.00
#
_symmetry.space_group_name_H-M   'P 1'
#
loop_
_entity.id
_entity.type
_entity.pdbx_description
1 polymer ?
#
loop_
_entity_poly.entity_id
_entity_poly.type
_entity_poly.pdbx_seq_one_letter_code
_entity_poly.pdbx_strand_id
1 'polypeptide(L)'
;KNRKGEYEEMAQETNISTIKGVYVNREISWLKFNERVLEEAQNENSPLCEKLSFLAIYQSNLDEFFMVRVGSLEDQKLLTGDQRENKTKLSPQEQIDAILENVTKLNAIKDNIYENLMKDVEPEGFRLVRYADLSKADAKYLDSYFAQEILPLLSVMIVGRKQPFPFLKNREIYALAILERKGKKKLGIIPCESGMLPRLVALPGVPGTYILLEELILHYAPGLFKGYKVQEKTLMRITRNADIDVSKVYDEDLNYRDQMEQVVKLRKKLAPVRIEFTRDISQKMVGEVCDYCELDEKHVFYSKSPLDMSFVFQMKDKLRD
;
A
#
# COMPACT_ATOMS: atom_id res chain seq x y z
N LYS A 1 13.33 -33.87 -0.64
CA LYS A 1 12.28 -34.45 -1.50
C LYS A 1 10.94 -33.79 -1.14
N ASN A 2 10.29 -33.20 -2.13
CA ASN A 2 8.88 -32.78 -2.25
C ASN A 2 8.45 -31.37 -1.80
N ARG A 3 9.21 -30.33 -2.13
CA ARG A 3 8.60 -28.98 -2.22
C ARG A 3 7.97 -28.70 -3.58
N LYS A 4 8.45 -29.35 -4.65
CA LYS A 4 7.89 -29.21 -6.00
C LYS A 4 6.44 -29.74 -6.13
N GLY A 5 6.09 -30.79 -5.38
CA GLY A 5 4.75 -31.38 -5.43
C GLY A 5 3.67 -30.53 -4.75
N GLU A 6 4.00 -29.80 -3.67
CA GLU A 6 3.04 -28.91 -2.99
C GLU A 6 2.72 -27.65 -3.83
N TYR A 7 3.67 -27.17 -4.63
CA TYR A 7 3.44 -26.05 -5.56
C TYR A 7 2.62 -26.47 -6.79
N GLU A 8 2.79 -27.69 -7.26
CA GLU A 8 1.97 -28.22 -8.37
C GLU A 8 0.51 -28.47 -7.93
N GLU A 9 0.30 -28.88 -6.69
CA GLU A 9 -1.06 -29.04 -6.12
C GLU A 9 -1.76 -27.72 -5.85
N MET A 10 -1.05 -26.69 -5.34
CA MET A 10 -1.59 -25.33 -5.20
C MET A 10 -1.84 -24.66 -6.55
N ALA A 11 -1.05 -24.95 -7.58
CA ALA A 11 -1.28 -24.44 -8.93
C ALA A 11 -2.52 -25.09 -9.62
N GLN A 12 -2.94 -26.29 -9.19
CA GLN A 12 -4.11 -26.96 -9.74
C GLN A 12 -5.44 -26.44 -9.19
N GLU A 13 -5.47 -25.80 -7.99
CA GLU A 13 -6.69 -25.22 -7.42
C GLU A 13 -7.04 -23.82 -7.93
N THR A 14 -6.16 -23.17 -8.72
CA THR A 14 -6.40 -21.82 -9.29
C THR A 14 -7.09 -21.85 -10.66
N ASN A 15 -8.08 -22.69 -10.83
CA ASN A 15 -8.80 -22.83 -12.11
C ASN A 15 -10.02 -21.89 -12.20
N ILE A 16 -9.82 -20.58 -12.07
CA ILE A 16 -10.90 -19.57 -12.21
C ILE A 16 -10.82 -18.78 -13.52
N SER A 17 -10.25 -19.28 -14.58
CA SER A 17 -10.18 -18.46 -15.78
C SER A 17 -10.39 -19.20 -17.11
N THR A 18 -10.78 -20.44 -17.07
CA THR A 18 -11.01 -21.20 -18.31
C THR A 18 -12.50 -21.42 -18.53
N ILE A 19 -13.15 -20.49 -19.20
CA ILE A 19 -14.38 -20.81 -19.90
C ILE A 19 -13.98 -21.66 -21.11
N LYS A 20 -14.17 -22.97 -21.01
CA LYS A 20 -13.91 -23.97 -22.06
C LYS A 20 -12.45 -24.08 -22.57
N GLY A 21 -11.46 -24.10 -21.68
CA GLY A 21 -10.20 -24.83 -21.89
C GLY A 21 -9.15 -24.25 -22.83
N VAL A 22 -9.37 -23.12 -23.52
CA VAL A 22 -8.43 -22.67 -24.56
C VAL A 22 -7.76 -21.33 -24.26
N TYR A 23 -8.45 -20.39 -23.60
CA TYR A 23 -7.92 -19.06 -23.36
C TYR A 23 -7.92 -18.70 -21.88
N VAL A 24 -6.82 -18.08 -21.42
CA VAL A 24 -6.71 -17.46 -20.11
C VAL A 24 -7.02 -15.97 -20.27
N ASN A 25 -7.75 -15.38 -19.30
CA ASN A 25 -7.97 -13.94 -19.27
C ASN A 25 -6.63 -13.20 -19.26
N ARG A 26 -6.55 -12.10 -20.02
CA ARG A 26 -5.32 -11.34 -20.18
C ARG A 26 -4.79 -10.76 -18.87
N GLU A 27 -5.67 -10.29 -17.98
CA GLU A 27 -5.29 -9.68 -16.70
C GLU A 27 -4.79 -10.75 -15.72
N ILE A 28 -5.40 -11.93 -15.70
CA ILE A 28 -4.92 -13.08 -14.91
C ILE A 28 -3.59 -13.60 -15.46
N SER A 29 -3.41 -13.62 -16.79
CA SER A 29 -2.13 -13.97 -17.41
C SER A 29 -1.02 -12.98 -16.99
N TRP A 30 -1.34 -11.69 -16.88
CA TRP A 30 -0.40 -10.68 -16.40
C TRP A 30 -0.03 -10.91 -14.94
N LEU A 31 -0.99 -11.24 -14.07
CA LEU A 31 -0.69 -11.59 -12.67
C LEU A 31 0.24 -12.79 -12.55
N LYS A 32 0.07 -13.83 -13.40
CA LYS A 32 1.01 -14.96 -13.48
C LYS A 32 2.41 -14.55 -13.95
N PHE A 33 2.51 -13.55 -14.83
CA PHE A 33 3.82 -12.97 -15.17
C PHE A 33 4.45 -12.30 -13.96
N ASN A 34 3.69 -11.49 -13.21
CA ASN A 34 4.22 -10.81 -12.02
C ASN A 34 4.52 -11.79 -10.86
N GLU A 35 3.82 -12.93 -10.79
CA GLU A 35 4.14 -14.04 -9.89
C GLU A 35 5.54 -14.59 -10.14
N ARG A 36 5.96 -14.74 -11.42
CA ARG A 36 7.33 -15.16 -11.76
C ARG A 36 8.39 -14.18 -11.28
N VAL A 37 8.07 -12.89 -11.16
CA VAL A 37 8.97 -11.89 -10.54
C VAL A 37 9.16 -12.19 -9.05
N LEU A 38 8.10 -12.66 -8.35
CA LEU A 38 8.23 -13.14 -6.96
C LEU A 38 9.05 -14.44 -6.87
N GLU A 39 8.94 -15.34 -7.84
CA GLU A 39 9.75 -16.56 -7.89
C GLU A 39 11.25 -16.23 -7.99
N GLU A 40 11.62 -15.19 -8.76
CA GLU A 40 13.02 -14.74 -8.83
C GLU A 40 13.51 -14.17 -7.49
N ALA A 41 12.64 -13.60 -6.67
CA ALA A 41 12.98 -13.20 -5.30
C ALA A 41 13.26 -14.38 -4.36
N GLN A 42 12.88 -15.61 -4.74
CA GLN A 42 13.14 -16.84 -4.01
C GLN A 42 14.28 -17.68 -4.63
N ASN A 43 14.81 -17.29 -5.79
CA ASN A 43 15.82 -18.05 -6.50
C ASN A 43 17.11 -18.13 -5.68
N GLU A 44 17.51 -19.33 -5.27
CA GLU A 44 18.69 -19.57 -4.41
C GLU A 44 20.00 -19.09 -5.06
N ASN A 45 20.06 -19.09 -6.40
CA ASN A 45 21.24 -18.67 -7.15
C ASN A 45 21.35 -17.14 -7.31
N SER A 46 20.31 -16.37 -6.98
CA SER A 46 20.32 -14.91 -7.09
C SER A 46 20.97 -14.27 -5.85
N PRO A 47 21.82 -13.24 -6.02
CA PRO A 47 22.36 -12.48 -4.89
C PRO A 47 21.24 -11.86 -4.06
N LEU A 48 21.46 -11.70 -2.74
CA LEU A 48 20.46 -11.17 -1.80
C LEU A 48 19.90 -9.79 -2.25
N CYS A 49 20.78 -8.90 -2.70
CA CYS A 49 20.38 -7.60 -3.22
C CYS A 49 19.45 -7.68 -4.45
N GLU A 50 19.63 -8.69 -5.30
CA GLU A 50 18.75 -8.90 -6.46
C GLU A 50 17.39 -9.45 -6.02
N LYS A 51 17.36 -10.42 -5.09
CA LYS A 51 16.10 -10.93 -4.50
C LYS A 51 15.24 -9.82 -3.93
N LEU A 52 15.86 -8.91 -3.17
CA LEU A 52 15.18 -7.74 -2.63
C LEU A 52 14.66 -6.81 -3.72
N SER A 53 15.44 -6.61 -4.79
CA SER A 53 15.01 -5.82 -5.94
C SER A 53 13.80 -6.43 -6.63
N PHE A 54 13.78 -7.75 -6.84
CA PHE A 54 12.64 -8.41 -7.45
C PHE A 54 11.36 -8.25 -6.60
N LEU A 55 11.48 -8.29 -5.27
CA LEU A 55 10.36 -8.04 -4.37
C LEU A 55 9.80 -6.61 -4.52
N ALA A 56 10.68 -5.60 -4.61
CA ALA A 56 10.28 -4.22 -4.83
C ALA A 56 9.70 -4.00 -6.24
N ILE A 57 10.26 -4.64 -7.26
CA ILE A 57 9.76 -4.61 -8.64
C ILE A 57 8.38 -5.24 -8.72
N TYR A 58 8.16 -6.40 -8.08
CA TYR A 58 6.84 -7.03 -8.01
C TYR A 58 5.77 -6.05 -7.51
N GLN A 59 6.05 -5.34 -6.41
CA GLN A 59 5.10 -4.39 -5.85
C GLN A 59 4.87 -3.20 -6.78
N SER A 60 5.93 -2.63 -7.36
CA SER A 60 5.82 -1.52 -8.31
C SER A 60 5.00 -1.89 -9.54
N ASN A 61 5.21 -3.09 -10.08
CA ASN A 61 4.43 -3.64 -11.19
C ASN A 61 2.95 -3.78 -10.80
N LEU A 62 2.68 -4.30 -9.58
CA LEU A 62 1.32 -4.45 -9.09
C LEU A 62 0.61 -3.11 -8.89
N ASP A 63 1.33 -2.09 -8.39
CA ASP A 63 0.81 -0.73 -8.27
C ASP A 63 0.37 -0.18 -9.63
N GLU A 64 1.24 -0.29 -10.66
CA GLU A 64 0.92 0.15 -12.01
C GLU A 64 -0.25 -0.64 -12.61
N PHE A 65 -0.31 -1.95 -12.37
CA PHE A 65 -1.42 -2.79 -12.81
C PHE A 65 -2.76 -2.33 -12.22
N PHE A 66 -2.81 -2.01 -10.93
CA PHE A 66 -4.02 -1.46 -10.31
C PHE A 66 -4.38 -0.09 -10.88
N MET A 67 -3.40 0.80 -11.04
CA MET A 67 -3.63 2.14 -11.57
C MET A 67 -4.17 2.10 -13.00
N VAL A 68 -3.62 1.24 -13.86
CA VAL A 68 -3.92 1.25 -15.29
C VAL A 68 -4.99 0.22 -15.65
N ARG A 69 -4.80 -1.05 -15.24
CA ARG A 69 -5.68 -2.15 -15.71
C ARG A 69 -6.94 -2.26 -14.87
N VAL A 70 -6.82 -2.30 -13.54
CA VAL A 70 -7.99 -2.34 -12.67
C VAL A 70 -8.78 -1.05 -12.79
N GLY A 71 -8.09 0.09 -12.84
CA GLY A 71 -8.73 1.39 -13.11
C GLY A 71 -9.54 1.40 -14.40
N SER A 72 -8.98 0.88 -15.50
CA SER A 72 -9.71 0.76 -16.76
C SER A 72 -10.92 -0.16 -16.69
N LEU A 73 -10.84 -1.27 -15.93
CA LEU A 73 -11.98 -2.16 -15.72
C LEU A 73 -13.09 -1.49 -14.89
N GLU A 74 -12.72 -0.71 -13.86
CA GLU A 74 -13.67 0.08 -13.09
C GLU A 74 -14.38 1.13 -13.95
N ASP A 75 -13.66 1.83 -14.83
CA ASP A 75 -14.25 2.76 -15.79
C ASP A 75 -15.21 2.05 -16.76
N GLN A 76 -14.86 0.85 -17.24
CA GLN A 76 -15.72 0.06 -18.13
C GLN A 76 -17.04 -0.34 -17.45
N LYS A 77 -17.04 -0.68 -16.17
CA LYS A 77 -18.28 -0.96 -15.40
C LYS A 77 -19.25 0.21 -15.46
N LEU A 78 -18.73 1.45 -15.44
CA LEU A 78 -19.56 2.66 -15.44
C LEU A 78 -20.11 3.02 -16.84
N LEU A 79 -19.37 2.68 -17.90
CA LEU A 79 -19.65 3.16 -19.26
C LEU A 79 -20.43 2.16 -20.12
N THR A 80 -20.22 0.88 -19.95
CA THR A 80 -20.57 -0.11 -20.98
C THR A 80 -21.61 -1.17 -20.56
N GLY A 81 -22.07 -1.15 -19.32
CA GLY A 81 -23.08 -2.11 -18.83
C GLY A 81 -22.62 -3.58 -18.94
N ASP A 82 -22.96 -4.27 -20.01
CA ASP A 82 -22.72 -5.73 -20.17
C ASP A 82 -21.67 -6.08 -21.24
N GLN A 83 -20.71 -5.21 -21.52
CA GLN A 83 -19.60 -5.56 -22.43
C GLN A 83 -18.70 -6.62 -21.81
N ARG A 84 -18.57 -7.76 -22.52
CA ARG A 84 -17.76 -8.90 -22.08
C ARG A 84 -16.46 -8.97 -22.89
N GLU A 85 -15.39 -9.40 -22.22
CA GLU A 85 -14.09 -9.65 -22.87
C GLU A 85 -14.25 -10.67 -24.01
N ASN A 86 -13.52 -10.44 -25.11
CA ASN A 86 -13.75 -11.18 -26.38
C ASN A 86 -13.41 -12.68 -26.31
N LYS A 87 -12.44 -13.09 -25.49
CA LYS A 87 -11.90 -14.46 -25.41
C LYS A 87 -12.60 -15.27 -24.31
N THR A 88 -12.54 -14.77 -23.08
CA THR A 88 -13.05 -15.46 -21.89
C THR A 88 -14.51 -15.16 -21.59
N LYS A 89 -15.07 -14.12 -22.25
CA LYS A 89 -16.46 -13.66 -22.03
C LYS A 89 -16.76 -13.18 -20.60
N LEU A 90 -15.72 -12.87 -19.82
CA LEU A 90 -15.88 -12.30 -18.49
C LEU A 90 -16.33 -10.83 -18.61
N SER A 91 -17.27 -10.44 -17.75
CA SER A 91 -17.63 -9.04 -17.55
C SER A 91 -16.49 -8.29 -16.84
N PRO A 92 -16.44 -6.94 -16.86
CA PRO A 92 -15.46 -6.18 -16.10
C PRO A 92 -15.47 -6.54 -14.61
N GLN A 93 -16.64 -6.73 -14.00
CA GLN A 93 -16.76 -7.12 -12.60
C GLN A 93 -16.19 -8.52 -12.32
N GLU A 94 -16.51 -9.51 -13.15
CA GLU A 94 -15.96 -10.86 -13.01
C GLU A 94 -14.43 -10.88 -13.15
N GLN A 95 -13.87 -10.03 -14.02
CA GLN A 95 -12.42 -9.87 -14.13
C GLN A 95 -11.81 -9.24 -12.88
N ILE A 96 -12.42 -8.18 -12.33
CA ILE A 96 -11.98 -7.54 -11.10
C ILE A 96 -12.03 -8.52 -9.93
N ASP A 97 -13.14 -9.24 -9.73
CA ASP A 97 -13.28 -10.21 -8.65
C ASP A 97 -12.18 -11.29 -8.71
N ALA A 98 -11.88 -11.80 -9.92
CA ALA A 98 -10.80 -12.76 -10.14
C ALA A 98 -9.40 -12.15 -9.85
N ILE A 99 -9.18 -10.90 -10.22
CA ILE A 99 -7.93 -10.17 -9.92
C ILE A 99 -7.74 -10.05 -8.41
N LEU A 100 -8.76 -9.56 -7.68
CA LEU A 100 -8.69 -9.33 -6.24
C LEU A 100 -8.39 -10.62 -5.47
N GLU A 101 -9.02 -11.73 -5.86
CA GLU A 101 -8.75 -13.04 -5.28
C GLU A 101 -7.30 -13.49 -5.50
N ASN A 102 -6.79 -13.39 -6.74
CA ASN A 102 -5.41 -13.76 -7.05
C ASN A 102 -4.41 -12.86 -6.31
N VAL A 103 -4.63 -11.55 -6.26
CA VAL A 103 -3.77 -10.61 -5.54
C VAL A 103 -3.72 -10.91 -4.04
N THR A 104 -4.82 -11.33 -3.44
CA THR A 104 -4.84 -11.76 -2.02
C THR A 104 -3.87 -12.92 -1.78
N LYS A 105 -3.86 -13.92 -2.67
CA LYS A 105 -2.93 -15.06 -2.59
C LYS A 105 -1.47 -14.62 -2.80
N LEU A 106 -1.23 -13.78 -3.80
CA LEU A 106 0.11 -13.28 -4.10
C LEU A 106 0.68 -12.39 -2.98
N ASN A 107 -0.16 -11.60 -2.30
CA ASN A 107 0.26 -10.80 -1.15
C ASN A 107 0.74 -11.67 0.01
N ALA A 108 0.09 -12.81 0.27
CA ALA A 108 0.54 -13.74 1.30
C ALA A 108 1.92 -14.34 0.95
N ILE A 109 2.14 -14.66 -0.33
CA ILE A 109 3.45 -15.15 -0.83
C ILE A 109 4.51 -14.05 -0.67
N LYS A 110 4.21 -12.83 -1.12
CA LYS A 110 5.09 -11.65 -0.98
C LYS A 110 5.52 -11.43 0.47
N ASP A 111 4.56 -11.47 1.41
CA ASP A 111 4.83 -11.24 2.83
C ASP A 111 5.76 -12.31 3.42
N ASN A 112 5.58 -13.57 3.03
CA ASN A 112 6.45 -14.67 3.46
C ASN A 112 7.89 -14.51 2.89
N ILE A 113 8.01 -14.16 1.61
CA ILE A 113 9.30 -13.87 0.98
C ILE A 113 10.00 -12.72 1.71
N TYR A 114 9.29 -11.62 1.94
CA TYR A 114 9.82 -10.47 2.67
C TYR A 114 10.36 -10.85 4.05
N GLU A 115 9.57 -11.59 4.84
CA GLU A 115 9.97 -12.01 6.18
C GLU A 115 11.26 -12.86 6.16
N ASN A 116 11.40 -13.76 5.19
CA ASN A 116 12.59 -14.58 5.06
C ASN A 116 13.81 -13.76 4.60
N LEU A 117 13.66 -12.92 3.58
CA LEU A 117 14.75 -12.07 3.10
C LEU A 117 15.25 -11.10 4.17
N MET A 118 14.38 -10.57 5.03
CA MET A 118 14.81 -9.69 6.12
C MET A 118 15.65 -10.43 7.18
N LYS A 119 15.43 -11.74 7.39
CA LYS A 119 16.29 -12.57 8.24
C LYS A 119 17.67 -12.78 7.62
N ASP A 120 17.72 -12.91 6.29
CA ASP A 120 18.98 -13.10 5.54
C ASP A 120 19.79 -11.79 5.45
N VAL A 121 19.12 -10.63 5.50
CA VAL A 121 19.75 -9.31 5.45
C VAL A 121 20.38 -8.89 6.77
N GLU A 122 19.85 -9.36 7.89
CA GLU A 122 20.33 -8.95 9.21
C GLU A 122 21.82 -9.30 9.45
N PRO A 123 22.33 -10.51 9.10
CA PRO A 123 23.75 -10.80 9.18
C PRO A 123 24.64 -9.96 8.28
N GLU A 124 24.09 -9.44 7.17
CA GLU A 124 24.80 -8.55 6.23
C GLU A 124 24.88 -7.08 6.73
N GLY A 125 24.43 -6.81 7.97
CA GLY A 125 24.61 -5.52 8.62
C GLY A 125 23.46 -4.53 8.38
N PHE A 126 22.30 -4.98 7.89
CA PHE A 126 21.12 -4.14 7.80
C PHE A 126 19.95 -4.73 8.61
N ARG A 127 19.44 -3.94 9.54
CA ARG A 127 18.36 -4.33 10.44
C ARG A 127 17.23 -3.31 10.46
N LEU A 128 16.01 -3.74 10.18
CA LEU A 128 14.81 -2.96 10.46
C LEU A 128 14.23 -3.38 11.81
N VAL A 129 14.00 -2.40 12.68
CA VAL A 129 13.45 -2.62 14.02
C VAL A 129 12.09 -1.97 14.19
N ARG A 130 11.27 -2.50 15.10
CA ARG A 130 10.07 -1.85 15.57
C ARG A 130 10.39 -1.04 16.81
N TYR A 131 9.60 0.00 17.07
CA TYR A 131 9.83 0.84 18.26
C TYR A 131 9.83 0.03 19.59
N ALA A 132 9.00 -1.01 19.67
CA ALA A 132 8.93 -1.87 20.85
C ALA A 132 10.21 -2.67 21.16
N ASP A 133 11.07 -2.86 20.15
CA ASP A 133 12.28 -3.69 20.23
C ASP A 133 13.54 -2.81 20.48
N LEU A 134 13.36 -1.49 20.70
CA LEU A 134 14.46 -0.54 20.88
C LEU A 134 15.10 -0.61 22.26
N SER A 135 16.40 -0.29 22.33
CA SER A 135 17.07 0.04 23.57
C SER A 135 16.51 1.34 24.18
N LYS A 136 16.66 1.52 25.51
CA LYS A 136 16.28 2.78 26.15
C LYS A 136 17.01 3.99 25.60
N ALA A 137 18.25 3.82 25.16
CA ALA A 137 19.07 4.89 24.59
C ALA A 137 18.56 5.29 23.20
N ASP A 138 18.26 4.32 22.34
CA ASP A 138 17.70 4.56 21.00
C ASP A 138 16.29 5.16 21.07
N ALA A 139 15.44 4.68 22.00
CA ALA A 139 14.13 5.26 22.23
C ALA A 139 14.23 6.74 22.62
N LYS A 140 15.13 7.09 23.57
CA LYS A 140 15.36 8.49 23.98
C LYS A 140 15.88 9.36 22.82
N TYR A 141 16.75 8.80 21.98
CA TYR A 141 17.21 9.49 20.76
C TYR A 141 16.04 9.78 19.82
N LEU A 142 15.20 8.78 19.54
CA LEU A 142 14.05 8.94 18.68
C LEU A 142 12.99 9.89 19.25
N ASP A 143 12.79 9.93 20.59
CA ASP A 143 11.91 10.92 21.23
C ASP A 143 12.36 12.35 20.88
N SER A 144 13.66 12.62 20.98
CA SER A 144 14.23 13.93 20.66
C SER A 144 14.18 14.22 19.16
N TYR A 145 14.55 13.25 18.33
CA TYR A 145 14.54 13.36 16.87
C TYR A 145 13.11 13.61 16.36
N PHE A 146 12.13 12.85 16.86
CA PHE A 146 10.74 13.04 16.50
C PHE A 146 10.23 14.44 16.87
N ALA A 147 10.51 14.91 18.08
CA ALA A 147 10.04 16.20 18.54
C ALA A 147 10.66 17.39 17.78
N GLN A 148 11.92 17.29 17.37
CA GLN A 148 12.67 18.38 16.75
C GLN A 148 12.55 18.37 15.23
N GLU A 149 12.62 17.21 14.59
CA GLU A 149 12.75 17.11 13.14
C GLU A 149 11.44 16.67 12.45
N ILE A 150 10.68 15.76 13.06
CA ILE A 150 9.49 15.17 12.40
C ILE A 150 8.22 15.94 12.75
N LEU A 151 7.97 16.15 14.04
CA LEU A 151 6.72 16.75 14.52
C LEU A 151 6.38 18.10 13.88
N PRO A 152 7.32 19.03 13.66
CA PRO A 152 7.02 20.32 13.01
C PRO A 152 6.52 20.21 11.56
N LEU A 153 6.81 19.09 10.89
CA LEU A 153 6.45 18.85 9.50
C LEU A 153 5.14 18.08 9.32
N LEU A 154 4.57 17.54 10.42
CA LEU A 154 3.37 16.72 10.36
C LEU A 154 2.10 17.54 10.28
N SER A 155 1.20 17.14 9.38
CA SER A 155 -0.16 17.65 9.27
C SER A 155 -1.14 16.67 9.90
N VAL A 156 -1.59 16.96 11.12
CA VAL A 156 -2.54 16.12 11.85
C VAL A 156 -3.97 16.54 11.55
N MET A 157 -4.76 15.64 10.98
CA MET A 157 -6.14 15.90 10.57
C MET A 157 -7.12 15.05 11.36
N ILE A 158 -8.27 15.62 11.75
CA ILE A 158 -9.36 14.91 12.43
C ILE A 158 -10.63 15.12 11.60
N VAL A 159 -11.10 14.02 10.98
CA VAL A 159 -12.28 14.06 10.10
C VAL A 159 -13.53 14.42 10.89
N GLY A 160 -14.33 15.33 10.36
CA GLY A 160 -15.58 15.80 10.97
C GLY A 160 -16.23 16.93 10.19
N ARG A 161 -17.31 17.53 10.76
CA ARG A 161 -18.06 18.58 10.05
C ARG A 161 -17.24 19.81 9.62
N LYS A 162 -16.21 20.17 10.40
CA LYS A 162 -15.34 21.32 10.12
C LYS A 162 -14.16 20.97 9.22
N GLN A 163 -13.77 19.70 9.18
CA GLN A 163 -12.66 19.18 8.38
C GLN A 163 -13.14 17.89 7.73
N PRO A 164 -13.61 17.96 6.48
CA PRO A 164 -14.06 16.78 5.73
C PRO A 164 -12.90 15.80 5.50
N PHE A 165 -13.23 14.61 5.04
CA PHE A 165 -12.22 13.64 4.66
C PHE A 165 -11.30 14.22 3.57
N PRO A 166 -9.98 14.23 3.77
CA PRO A 166 -9.06 14.84 2.82
C PRO A 166 -8.93 14.00 1.56
N PHE A 167 -8.52 14.65 0.47
CA PHE A 167 -8.06 13.90 -0.70
C PHE A 167 -6.72 13.22 -0.37
N LEU A 168 -6.74 11.90 -0.31
CA LEU A 168 -5.53 11.10 -0.10
C LEU A 168 -4.82 10.91 -1.44
N LYS A 169 -3.54 11.27 -1.49
CA LYS A 169 -2.74 11.17 -2.71
C LYS A 169 -2.42 9.72 -3.06
N ASN A 170 -2.26 9.47 -4.35
CA ASN A 170 -1.96 8.15 -4.87
C ASN A 170 -0.63 7.63 -4.35
N ARG A 171 -0.62 6.38 -3.86
CA ARG A 171 0.54 5.65 -3.33
C ARG A 171 1.22 6.23 -2.07
N GLU A 172 0.73 7.34 -1.52
CA GLU A 172 1.22 7.84 -0.24
C GLU A 172 0.76 6.98 0.94
N ILE A 173 1.58 6.93 1.98
CA ILE A 173 1.30 6.22 3.24
C ILE A 173 0.74 7.21 4.26
N TYR A 174 -0.30 6.78 4.96
CA TYR A 174 -0.99 7.55 5.99
C TYR A 174 -1.06 6.75 7.29
N ALA A 175 -0.79 7.37 8.42
CA ALA A 175 -1.16 6.82 9.71
C ALA A 175 -2.62 7.18 10.01
N LEU A 176 -3.45 6.15 10.19
CA LEU A 176 -4.86 6.28 10.56
C LEU A 176 -5.08 5.90 12.02
N ALA A 177 -6.03 6.56 12.65
CA ALA A 177 -6.43 6.26 14.02
C ALA A 177 -7.93 6.43 14.24
N ILE A 178 -8.57 5.52 14.98
CA ILE A 178 -9.88 5.74 15.56
C ILE A 178 -9.71 6.50 16.88
N LEU A 179 -10.26 7.70 16.90
CA LEU A 179 -10.18 8.63 17.99
C LEU A 179 -11.48 8.64 18.77
N GLU A 180 -11.41 8.62 20.10
CA GLU A 180 -12.58 8.73 20.96
C GLU A 180 -12.49 9.96 21.87
N ARG A 181 -13.58 10.72 21.93
CA ARG A 181 -13.75 11.81 22.89
C ARG A 181 -15.20 11.91 23.31
N LYS A 182 -15.48 11.80 24.62
CA LYS A 182 -16.83 11.86 25.19
C LYS A 182 -17.82 10.89 24.51
N GLY A 183 -17.40 9.65 24.30
CA GLY A 183 -18.20 8.60 23.66
C GLY A 183 -18.41 8.76 22.15
N LYS A 184 -17.86 9.81 21.50
CA LYS A 184 -17.93 10.02 20.07
C LYS A 184 -16.64 9.57 19.40
N LYS A 185 -16.76 8.75 18.36
CA LYS A 185 -15.65 8.29 17.53
C LYS A 185 -15.42 9.23 16.34
N LYS A 186 -14.16 9.38 15.95
CA LYS A 186 -13.72 10.13 14.77
C LYS A 186 -12.53 9.45 14.15
N LEU A 187 -12.29 9.70 12.86
CA LEU A 187 -11.12 9.25 12.16
C LEU A 187 -10.02 10.33 12.23
N GLY A 188 -8.83 9.93 12.65
CA GLY A 188 -7.60 10.73 12.60
C GLY A 188 -6.72 10.28 11.45
N ILE A 189 -6.09 11.22 10.75
CA ILE A 189 -5.25 10.96 9.57
C ILE A 189 -3.98 11.79 9.68
N ILE A 190 -2.83 11.17 9.46
CA ILE A 190 -1.51 11.82 9.42
C ILE A 190 -0.78 11.34 8.17
N PRO A 191 -0.48 12.21 7.19
CA PRO A 191 0.42 11.86 6.09
C PRO A 191 1.81 11.51 6.62
N CYS A 192 2.39 10.40 6.16
CA CYS A 192 3.71 9.93 6.59
C CYS A 192 4.82 10.38 5.66
N GLU A 193 4.51 10.93 4.50
CA GLU A 193 5.47 11.37 3.51
C GLU A 193 5.61 12.90 3.55
N SER A 194 6.83 13.40 3.72
CA SER A 194 7.10 14.84 3.75
C SER A 194 8.02 15.30 2.62
N GLY A 195 8.64 14.38 1.87
CA GLY A 195 9.67 14.69 0.87
C GLY A 195 10.97 15.28 1.42
N MET A 196 10.97 15.69 2.69
CA MET A 196 12.13 16.30 3.37
C MET A 196 12.80 15.36 4.37
N LEU A 197 12.11 14.31 4.81
CA LEU A 197 12.61 13.37 5.80
C LEU A 197 13.03 12.05 5.14
N PRO A 198 14.14 11.44 5.59
CA PRO A 198 14.53 10.14 5.12
C PRO A 198 13.52 9.09 5.60
N ARG A 199 13.14 8.17 4.73
CA ARG A 199 12.22 7.10 5.10
C ARG A 199 12.86 6.07 6.04
N LEU A 200 14.18 5.81 5.86
CA LEU A 200 14.99 5.00 6.76
C LEU A 200 15.62 5.90 7.82
N VAL A 201 15.09 5.93 9.02
CA VAL A 201 15.64 6.67 10.15
C VAL A 201 16.68 5.80 10.83
N ALA A 202 17.95 6.23 10.79
CA ALA A 202 19.07 5.50 11.38
C ALA A 202 19.08 5.62 12.91
N LEU A 203 19.46 4.54 13.59
CA LEU A 203 19.66 4.51 15.04
C LEU A 203 21.15 4.63 15.39
N PRO A 204 21.52 5.46 16.38
CA PRO A 204 22.91 5.68 16.73
C PRO A 204 23.54 4.51 17.52
N GLY A 205 22.72 3.68 18.19
CA GLY A 205 23.22 2.65 19.09
C GLY A 205 23.91 1.48 18.38
N VAL A 206 23.37 1.04 17.25
CA VAL A 206 23.90 -0.09 16.48
C VAL A 206 23.96 0.33 15.00
N PRO A 207 25.16 0.42 14.40
CA PRO A 207 25.30 0.73 12.98
C PRO A 207 24.47 -0.22 12.10
N GLY A 208 23.90 0.28 11.02
CA GLY A 208 23.07 -0.50 10.11
C GLY A 208 21.64 -0.78 10.63
N THR A 209 21.26 -0.22 11.77
CA THR A 209 19.91 -0.40 12.33
C THR A 209 19.05 0.81 12.01
N TYR A 210 17.83 0.54 11.51
CA TYR A 210 16.90 1.56 11.03
C TYR A 210 15.48 1.29 11.53
N ILE A 211 14.68 2.36 11.61
CA ILE A 211 13.22 2.29 11.73
C ILE A 211 12.58 3.04 10.56
N LEU A 212 11.46 2.54 10.03
CA LEU A 212 10.72 3.24 9.00
C LEU A 212 10.02 4.48 9.58
N LEU A 213 10.07 5.60 8.85
CA LEU A 213 9.47 6.86 9.26
C LEU A 213 7.97 6.72 9.57
N GLU A 214 7.24 6.00 8.72
CA GLU A 214 5.81 5.73 8.91
C GLU A 214 5.51 4.94 10.19
N GLU A 215 6.37 3.99 10.56
CA GLU A 215 6.24 3.25 11.83
C GLU A 215 6.50 4.14 13.04
N LEU A 216 7.45 5.05 12.91
CA LEU A 216 7.77 6.03 13.95
C LEU A 216 6.61 7.02 14.14
N ILE A 217 6.06 7.56 13.06
CA ILE A 217 4.88 8.44 13.10
C ILE A 217 3.69 7.70 13.72
N LEU A 218 3.44 6.45 13.32
CA LEU A 218 2.37 5.65 13.89
C LEU A 218 2.56 5.39 15.39
N HIS A 219 3.82 5.21 15.84
CA HIS A 219 4.13 5.05 17.27
C HIS A 219 3.67 6.27 18.05
N TYR A 220 4.03 7.49 17.62
CA TYR A 220 3.72 8.74 18.32
C TYR A 220 2.30 9.26 18.05
N ALA A 221 1.55 8.68 17.12
CA ALA A 221 0.20 9.12 16.77
C ALA A 221 -0.72 9.37 17.98
N PRO A 222 -0.72 8.54 19.06
CA PRO A 222 -1.55 8.81 20.23
C PRO A 222 -1.31 10.16 20.89
N GLY A 223 -0.06 10.63 20.92
CA GLY A 223 0.31 11.94 21.48
C GLY A 223 -0.03 13.14 20.58
N LEU A 224 -0.24 12.89 19.29
CA LEU A 224 -0.51 13.93 18.30
C LEU A 224 -1.98 14.37 18.27
N PHE A 225 -2.92 13.49 18.59
CA PHE A 225 -4.36 13.79 18.63
C PHE A 225 -4.78 14.36 19.98
N LYS A 226 -4.36 15.59 20.27
CA LYS A 226 -4.61 16.23 21.58
C LYS A 226 -6.08 16.23 21.97
N GLY A 227 -6.37 15.72 23.18
CA GLY A 227 -7.71 15.65 23.76
C GLY A 227 -8.58 14.51 23.24
N TYR A 228 -8.02 13.56 22.49
CA TYR A 228 -8.65 12.32 22.07
C TYR A 228 -7.89 11.11 22.62
N LYS A 229 -8.62 10.03 22.89
CA LYS A 229 -8.04 8.72 23.15
C LYS A 229 -7.97 7.95 21.82
N VAL A 230 -6.79 7.44 21.45
CA VAL A 230 -6.65 6.56 20.31
C VAL A 230 -7.08 5.14 20.71
N GLN A 231 -8.05 4.59 20.02
CA GLN A 231 -8.59 3.23 20.25
C GLN A 231 -7.88 2.20 19.38
N GLU A 232 -7.71 2.54 18.10
CA GLU A 232 -7.08 1.70 17.09
C GLU A 232 -6.19 2.58 16.21
N LYS A 233 -5.13 2.02 15.64
CA LYS A 233 -4.26 2.71 14.70
C LYS A 233 -3.60 1.75 13.73
N THR A 234 -3.41 2.18 12.49
CA THR A 234 -2.79 1.41 11.42
C THR A 234 -2.11 2.33 10.41
N LEU A 235 -1.22 1.78 9.60
CA LEU A 235 -0.79 2.44 8.36
C LEU A 235 -1.71 2.03 7.23
N MET A 236 -2.01 2.97 6.38
CA MET A 236 -2.82 2.78 5.18
C MET A 236 -2.10 3.35 3.96
N ARG A 237 -2.25 2.67 2.83
CA ARG A 237 -1.84 3.16 1.51
C ARG A 237 -3.01 3.03 0.56
N ILE A 238 -3.21 4.03 -0.29
CA ILE A 238 -4.26 4.05 -1.29
C ILE A 238 -3.67 4.03 -2.70
N THR A 239 -4.24 3.23 -3.59
CA THR A 239 -3.92 3.25 -5.03
C THR A 239 -5.14 3.75 -5.79
N ARG A 240 -4.91 4.69 -6.73
CA ARG A 240 -5.96 5.33 -7.51
C ARG A 240 -5.89 4.95 -8.98
N ASN A 241 -7.03 5.07 -9.67
CA ASN A 241 -7.13 4.93 -11.12
C ASN A 241 -6.37 6.09 -11.79
N ALA A 242 -5.39 5.78 -12.60
CA ALA A 242 -4.49 6.67 -13.32
C ALA A 242 -3.67 7.67 -12.46
N ASP A 243 -2.50 8.01 -12.94
CA ASP A 243 -1.61 9.02 -12.34
C ASP A 243 -1.79 10.34 -13.11
N ILE A 244 -2.90 11.03 -12.85
CA ILE A 244 -3.11 12.38 -13.38
C ILE A 244 -2.64 13.37 -12.31
N ASP A 245 -1.59 14.10 -12.63
CA ASP A 245 -1.14 15.23 -11.82
C ASP A 245 -2.19 16.34 -11.85
N VAL A 246 -3.01 16.37 -10.80
CA VAL A 246 -4.09 17.34 -10.64
C VAL A 246 -3.56 18.78 -10.62
N SER A 247 -2.29 18.99 -10.28
CA SER A 247 -1.66 20.30 -10.25
C SER A 247 -1.45 20.91 -11.65
N LYS A 248 -1.42 20.07 -12.70
CA LYS A 248 -1.28 20.49 -14.11
C LYS A 248 -2.60 20.86 -14.81
N VAL A 249 -3.71 20.78 -14.09
CA VAL A 249 -5.06 21.00 -14.67
C VAL A 249 -5.54 22.42 -14.48
N TYR A 250 -4.82 23.26 -13.77
CA TYR A 250 -5.11 24.67 -13.69
C TYR A 250 -4.70 25.36 -14.99
N ASP A 251 -5.66 25.46 -15.90
CA ASP A 251 -5.55 26.28 -17.09
C ASP A 251 -6.05 27.70 -16.73
N GLU A 252 -5.19 28.69 -16.73
CA GLU A 252 -5.49 30.08 -16.36
C GLU A 252 -6.54 30.73 -17.30
N ASP A 253 -6.76 30.13 -18.49
CA ASP A 253 -7.69 30.64 -19.48
C ASP A 253 -9.13 30.11 -19.32
N LEU A 254 -9.39 29.20 -18.39
CA LEU A 254 -10.72 28.65 -18.13
C LEU A 254 -11.48 29.45 -17.07
N ASN A 255 -12.79 29.67 -17.30
CA ASN A 255 -13.63 30.26 -16.25
C ASN A 255 -13.82 29.28 -15.07
N TYR A 256 -14.13 29.80 -13.88
CA TYR A 256 -14.24 29.04 -12.63
C TYR A 256 -15.19 27.82 -12.73
N ARG A 257 -16.28 27.94 -13.49
CA ARG A 257 -17.25 26.85 -13.67
C ARG A 257 -16.66 25.69 -14.46
N ASP A 258 -15.96 25.98 -15.54
CA ASP A 258 -15.34 24.96 -16.41
C ASP A 258 -14.15 24.32 -15.70
N GLN A 259 -13.39 25.09 -14.91
CA GLN A 259 -12.36 24.57 -14.02
C GLN A 259 -12.94 23.58 -13.00
N MET A 260 -14.06 23.93 -12.35
CA MET A 260 -14.72 23.05 -11.38
C MET A 260 -15.32 21.79 -12.04
N GLU A 261 -15.89 21.89 -13.25
CA GLU A 261 -16.34 20.72 -14.01
C GLU A 261 -15.16 19.79 -14.37
N GLN A 262 -14.02 20.34 -14.77
CA GLN A 262 -12.82 19.55 -15.03
C GLN A 262 -12.30 18.89 -13.76
N VAL A 263 -12.23 19.58 -12.64
CA VAL A 263 -11.82 19.02 -11.34
C VAL A 263 -12.77 17.90 -10.91
N VAL A 264 -14.08 18.03 -11.12
CA VAL A 264 -15.05 16.97 -10.81
C VAL A 264 -14.87 15.74 -11.73
N LYS A 265 -14.67 15.96 -13.04
CA LYS A 265 -14.39 14.89 -14.00
C LYS A 265 -13.07 14.17 -13.67
N LEU A 266 -12.04 14.92 -13.27
CA LEU A 266 -10.75 14.36 -12.86
C LEU A 266 -10.84 13.60 -11.53
N ARG A 267 -11.59 14.09 -10.55
CA ARG A 267 -11.83 13.35 -9.30
C ARG A 267 -12.49 12.01 -9.54
N LYS A 268 -13.42 11.91 -10.50
CA LYS A 268 -14.00 10.62 -10.91
C LYS A 268 -12.98 9.70 -11.57
N LYS A 269 -12.07 10.24 -12.39
CA LYS A 269 -10.98 9.49 -13.01
C LYS A 269 -9.88 9.05 -12.03
N LEU A 270 -9.75 9.73 -10.88
CA LEU A 270 -8.81 9.40 -9.81
C LEU A 270 -9.48 8.57 -8.70
N ALA A 271 -10.53 7.83 -9.01
CA ALA A 271 -11.21 6.98 -8.04
C ALA A 271 -10.23 5.98 -7.40
N PRO A 272 -10.34 5.72 -6.10
CA PRO A 272 -9.58 4.65 -5.47
C PRO A 272 -9.89 3.30 -6.11
N VAL A 273 -8.87 2.47 -6.27
CA VAL A 273 -8.99 1.10 -6.81
C VAL A 273 -8.44 0.05 -5.86
N ARG A 274 -7.68 0.47 -4.84
CA ARG A 274 -7.13 -0.43 -3.81
C ARG A 274 -6.81 0.36 -2.54
N ILE A 275 -7.08 -0.26 -1.39
CA ILE A 275 -6.62 0.18 -0.07
C ILE A 275 -5.82 -0.96 0.56
N GLU A 276 -4.70 -0.63 1.17
CA GLU A 276 -3.82 -1.57 1.87
C GLU A 276 -3.59 -1.11 3.31
N PHE A 277 -3.67 -2.03 4.26
CA PHE A 277 -3.39 -1.80 5.68
C PHE A 277 -2.25 -2.69 6.18
N THR A 278 -1.46 -2.22 7.16
CA THR A 278 -0.37 -3.01 7.76
C THR A 278 -0.80 -3.86 8.95
N ARG A 279 -1.97 -3.63 9.51
CA ARG A 279 -2.44 -4.28 10.74
C ARG A 279 -3.90 -4.64 10.63
N ASP A 280 -4.28 -5.69 11.34
CA ASP A 280 -5.68 -5.99 11.55
C ASP A 280 -6.34 -4.84 12.32
N ILE A 281 -7.44 -4.38 11.80
CA ILE A 281 -8.25 -3.29 12.33
C ILE A 281 -9.71 -3.72 12.37
N SER A 282 -10.52 -3.05 13.20
CA SER A 282 -11.93 -3.38 13.29
C SER A 282 -12.64 -3.20 11.94
N GLN A 283 -13.57 -4.10 11.64
CA GLN A 283 -14.41 -4.00 10.43
C GLN A 283 -15.12 -2.65 10.33
N LYS A 284 -15.43 -2.05 11.48
CA LYS A 284 -15.99 -0.70 11.52
C LYS A 284 -15.05 0.36 10.94
N MET A 285 -13.75 0.28 11.25
CA MET A 285 -12.75 1.21 10.69
C MET A 285 -12.60 1.00 9.18
N VAL A 286 -12.58 -0.25 8.74
CA VAL A 286 -12.54 -0.60 7.32
C VAL A 286 -13.74 0.00 6.59
N GLY A 287 -14.96 -0.26 7.06
CA GLY A 287 -16.19 0.27 6.45
C GLY A 287 -16.21 1.80 6.42
N GLU A 288 -15.81 2.48 7.51
CA GLU A 288 -15.77 3.95 7.56
C GLU A 288 -14.77 4.53 6.53
N VAL A 289 -13.61 3.91 6.35
CA VAL A 289 -12.62 4.33 5.33
C VAL A 289 -13.13 4.03 3.92
N CYS A 290 -13.74 2.87 3.70
CA CYS A 290 -14.32 2.50 2.41
C CYS A 290 -15.46 3.44 2.00
N ASP A 291 -16.34 3.82 2.94
CA ASP A 291 -17.41 4.79 2.71
C ASP A 291 -16.85 6.15 2.27
N TYR A 292 -15.81 6.66 2.96
CA TYR A 292 -15.15 7.90 2.57
C TYR A 292 -14.44 7.84 1.21
N CYS A 293 -13.94 6.66 0.85
CA CYS A 293 -13.23 6.41 -0.40
C CYS A 293 -14.16 5.99 -1.55
N GLU A 294 -15.45 5.78 -1.28
CA GLU A 294 -16.43 5.23 -2.26
C GLU A 294 -15.93 3.93 -2.89
N LEU A 295 -15.33 3.04 -2.08
CA LEU A 295 -14.71 1.80 -2.53
C LEU A 295 -15.32 0.60 -1.81
N ASP A 296 -15.57 -0.50 -2.54
CA ASP A 296 -16.03 -1.77 -1.98
C ASP A 296 -14.92 -2.39 -1.09
N GLU A 297 -15.31 -2.97 0.05
CA GLU A 297 -14.38 -3.63 0.98
C GLU A 297 -13.58 -4.79 0.35
N LYS A 298 -14.04 -5.35 -0.75
CA LYS A 298 -13.28 -6.35 -1.53
C LYS A 298 -11.94 -5.83 -2.05
N HIS A 299 -11.81 -4.51 -2.20
CA HIS A 299 -10.59 -3.83 -2.65
C HIS A 299 -9.61 -3.52 -1.51
N VAL A 300 -9.91 -4.01 -0.29
CA VAL A 300 -9.06 -3.84 0.89
C VAL A 300 -8.14 -5.04 1.05
N PHE A 301 -6.84 -4.77 1.24
CA PHE A 301 -5.83 -5.77 1.46
C PHE A 301 -5.07 -5.50 2.76
N TYR A 302 -4.54 -6.57 3.36
CA TYR A 302 -3.68 -6.50 4.52
C TYR A 302 -2.28 -6.98 4.14
N SER A 303 -1.25 -6.26 4.60
CA SER A 303 0.15 -6.60 4.34
C SER A 303 0.93 -6.68 5.64
N LYS A 304 1.71 -7.73 5.82
CA LYS A 304 2.68 -7.86 6.93
C LYS A 304 4.00 -7.20 6.61
N SER A 305 4.33 -7.09 5.32
CA SER A 305 5.47 -6.31 4.82
C SER A 305 5.11 -4.82 4.76
N PRO A 306 6.11 -3.91 4.68
CA PRO A 306 5.86 -2.49 4.47
C PRO A 306 5.00 -2.21 3.25
N LEU A 307 4.10 -1.21 3.34
CA LEU A 307 3.15 -0.86 2.27
C LEU A 307 3.81 -0.32 1.01
N ASP A 308 5.05 0.10 1.10
CA ASP A 308 5.88 0.51 -0.03
C ASP A 308 7.28 -0.08 0.15
N MET A 309 7.72 -0.86 -0.83
CA MET A 309 9.00 -1.56 -0.83
C MET A 309 10.14 -0.74 -1.44
N SER A 310 9.93 0.52 -1.81
CA SER A 310 10.96 1.37 -2.44
C SER A 310 12.18 1.62 -1.54
N PHE A 311 12.03 1.51 -0.20
CA PHE A 311 13.15 1.61 0.74
C PHE A 311 14.25 0.57 0.49
N VAL A 312 13.92 -0.55 -0.15
CA VAL A 312 14.86 -1.61 -0.51
C VAL A 312 15.99 -1.09 -1.40
N PHE A 313 15.71 -0.14 -2.29
CA PHE A 313 16.74 0.45 -3.15
C PHE A 313 17.77 1.26 -2.34
N GLN A 314 17.30 2.00 -1.31
CA GLN A 314 18.19 2.70 -0.37
C GLN A 314 18.98 1.71 0.51
N MET A 315 18.37 0.58 0.87
CA MET A 315 19.02 -0.49 1.62
C MET A 315 20.16 -1.14 0.82
N LYS A 316 19.94 -1.41 -0.48
CA LYS A 316 20.99 -1.98 -1.36
C LYS A 316 22.26 -1.15 -1.39
N ASP A 317 22.14 0.16 -1.42
CA ASP A 317 23.29 1.06 -1.42
C ASP A 317 24.10 0.94 -0.13
N LYS A 318 23.41 0.67 1.00
CA LYS A 318 24.03 0.48 2.32
C LYS A 318 24.63 -0.91 2.54
N LEU A 319 24.16 -1.93 1.81
CA LEU A 319 24.70 -3.30 1.85
C LEU A 319 25.92 -3.50 0.93
N ARG A 320 26.21 -2.54 0.04
CA ARG A 320 27.33 -2.62 -0.91
C ARG A 320 28.62 -1.93 -0.41
N ASP A 321 28.50 -1.16 0.65
CA ASP A 321 29.62 -0.50 1.34
C ASP A 321 30.17 -1.39 2.46
#